data_08fd1ee26cb6ea94e1e69241ca0de8ba
#
_entry.id   08fd1ee26cb6ea94e1e69241ca0de8ba
#
_cell.length_a   1.000
_cell.length_b   1.000
_cell.length_c   1.000
_cell.angle_alpha   90.00
_cell.angle_beta   90.00
_cell.angle_gamma   90.00
#
_symmetry.space_group_name_H-M   'P 1'
#
loop_
_entity.id
_entity.type
_entity.pdbx_description
1 polymer ?
#
loop_
_entity_poly.entity_id
_entity_poly.type
_entity_poly.pdbx_seq_one_letter_code
_entity_poly.pdbx_strand_id
1 'polypeptide(L)'
;MDEAGERVPLVDGKVTIATRYAYALGHIFNDLAAAMWFSYTLLFLQRISLIQPVVAGSLLLLGQVIDALMTPVFGYLVDNYAKKKIWHVVGSVMVTLSFPVIFGSFVTVEYPKTMMTVYVISITIFQTGWAAVQISHLSMIPALTISPIVRADLTAIRYSAQVGAAVIVFLVTWIVLPTSEDSAVRLGTQDDYKFRNIVLILTVLGISATILFHIFLKAHLLEDANSSKSNVENVSRFHASRRMAGTSILLRVALLYVASRLFLTLATVYLPLYIEETYEGGKAALATVPLVSYLASFVSSIFLKYINRSCGSKACYLMGAITGTLAAIVTEFAGGSTAVIYSVAILIGAGSSITMVTALSVTAELIGSRTDRSAFVYSVVTFLDKVVTGLVVIFIEQWRCQEKELCPNYNRDTLSIVCASSMLLGMMTLATLTRCYS
;
A
#
# COMPACT_ATOMS: atom_id res chain seq x y z
N MET A 1 19.54 57.86 -1.87
CA MET A 1 20.27 56.84 -2.67
C MET A 1 19.94 55.53 -2.00
N ASP A 2 18.90 54.90 -2.54
CA ASP A 2 18.25 53.75 -1.97
C ASP A 2 18.94 52.50 -2.47
N GLU A 3 19.63 51.79 -1.61
CA GLU A 3 19.95 50.37 -1.85
C GLU A 3 18.74 49.52 -1.49
N ALA A 4 17.82 49.44 -2.43
CA ALA A 4 16.82 48.37 -2.44
C ALA A 4 17.56 47.06 -2.68
N GLY A 5 17.94 46.38 -1.61
CA GLY A 5 18.44 45.02 -1.67
C GLY A 5 17.37 44.13 -2.36
N GLU A 6 17.63 43.84 -3.60
CA GLU A 6 16.88 42.91 -4.44
C GLU A 6 16.87 41.56 -3.74
N ARG A 7 15.81 41.31 -2.96
CA ARG A 7 15.53 39.98 -2.42
C ARG A 7 15.22 39.08 -3.59
N VAL A 8 16.26 38.42 -4.07
CA VAL A 8 16.13 37.31 -5.01
C VAL A 8 15.03 36.38 -4.45
N PRO A 9 13.90 36.19 -5.16
CA PRO A 9 12.91 35.25 -4.71
C PRO A 9 13.57 33.90 -4.61
N LEU A 10 13.54 33.30 -3.42
CA LEU A 10 14.00 31.95 -3.17
C LEU A 10 13.28 31.01 -4.14
N VAL A 11 13.96 30.85 -5.23
CA VAL A 11 14.18 29.62 -5.96
C VAL A 11 12.93 28.95 -6.51
N ASP A 12 12.66 29.28 -7.72
CA ASP A 12 12.30 28.26 -8.72
C ASP A 12 13.52 27.31 -8.93
N GLY A 13 14.15 26.90 -7.84
CA GLY A 13 15.30 26.03 -7.79
C GLY A 13 14.88 24.66 -8.23
N LYS A 14 15.20 24.33 -9.47
CA LYS A 14 15.09 23.01 -10.07
C LYS A 14 15.61 21.98 -9.05
N VAL A 15 14.69 21.25 -8.39
CA VAL A 15 15.05 20.09 -7.57
C VAL A 15 15.89 19.21 -8.48
N THR A 16 17.18 19.07 -8.15
CA THR A 16 18.14 18.36 -9.00
C THR A 16 17.72 16.90 -9.15
N ILE A 17 18.13 16.26 -10.23
CA ILE A 17 17.88 14.83 -10.46
C ILE A 17 18.42 14.02 -9.26
N ALA A 18 19.59 14.36 -8.75
CA ALA A 18 20.18 13.70 -7.57
C ALA A 18 19.28 13.82 -6.33
N THR A 19 18.68 14.98 -6.08
CA THR A 19 17.74 15.18 -4.97
C THR A 19 16.46 14.35 -5.15
N ARG A 20 15.95 14.19 -6.38
CA ARG A 20 14.77 13.38 -6.69
C ARG A 20 15.02 11.90 -6.39
N TYR A 21 16.17 11.35 -6.83
CA TYR A 21 16.54 9.96 -6.51
C TYR A 21 16.83 9.77 -5.02
N ALA A 22 17.53 10.73 -4.39
CA ALA A 22 17.74 10.70 -2.96
C ALA A 22 16.42 10.67 -2.18
N TYR A 23 15.44 11.48 -2.59
CA TYR A 23 14.10 11.46 -2.01
C TYR A 23 13.42 10.09 -2.18
N ALA A 24 13.49 9.48 -3.36
CA ALA A 24 12.88 8.18 -3.62
C ALA A 24 13.41 7.06 -2.71
N LEU A 25 14.72 7.08 -2.37
CA LEU A 25 15.34 6.10 -1.48
C LEU A 25 14.72 6.07 -0.08
N GLY A 26 14.17 7.21 0.39
CA GLY A 26 13.65 7.34 1.76
C GLY A 26 12.41 6.48 2.05
N HIS A 27 11.71 5.97 1.05
CA HIS A 27 10.54 5.13 1.28
C HIS A 27 10.75 3.66 0.90
N ILE A 28 11.91 3.30 0.33
CA ILE A 28 12.18 1.93 -0.16
C ILE A 28 12.01 0.91 0.96
N PHE A 29 12.52 1.17 2.16
CA PHE A 29 12.39 0.22 3.27
C PHE A 29 10.92 -0.05 3.62
N ASN A 30 10.10 0.99 3.72
CA ASN A 30 8.67 0.85 3.93
C ASN A 30 7.99 0.07 2.79
N ASP A 31 8.39 0.30 1.55
CA ASP A 31 7.80 -0.37 0.39
C ASP A 31 8.22 -1.85 0.31
N LEU A 32 9.46 -2.20 0.68
CA LEU A 32 9.90 -3.60 0.83
C LEU A 32 9.06 -4.30 1.92
N ALA A 33 8.93 -3.66 3.08
CA ALA A 33 8.14 -4.19 4.18
C ALA A 33 6.64 -4.28 3.82
N ALA A 34 6.10 -3.32 3.01
CA ALA A 34 4.74 -3.34 2.50
C ALA A 34 4.45 -4.57 1.65
N ALA A 35 5.29 -4.79 0.64
CA ALA A 35 5.11 -5.91 -0.26
C ALA A 35 5.13 -7.25 0.50
N MET A 36 6.05 -7.38 1.49
CA MET A 36 6.11 -8.57 2.35
C MET A 36 4.88 -8.68 3.25
N TRP A 37 4.46 -7.58 3.90
CA TRP A 37 3.32 -7.54 4.80
C TRP A 37 2.02 -7.95 4.12
N PHE A 38 1.68 -7.33 3.01
CA PHE A 38 0.41 -7.60 2.32
C PHE A 38 0.38 -8.94 1.59
N SER A 39 1.52 -9.40 1.06
CA SER A 39 1.55 -10.65 0.28
C SER A 39 1.71 -11.89 1.15
N TYR A 40 2.43 -11.81 2.26
CA TYR A 40 2.86 -13.03 2.95
C TYR A 40 2.45 -13.13 4.42
N THR A 41 1.98 -12.05 5.07
CA THR A 41 1.69 -12.12 6.52
C THR A 41 0.62 -13.16 6.85
N LEU A 42 -0.51 -13.15 6.14
CA LEU A 42 -1.59 -14.10 6.42
C LEU A 42 -1.15 -15.54 6.16
N LEU A 43 -0.48 -15.76 5.04
CA LEU A 43 0.10 -17.05 4.67
C LEU A 43 1.11 -17.53 5.72
N PHE A 44 2.06 -16.68 6.13
CA PHE A 44 3.07 -16.98 7.12
C PHE A 44 2.47 -17.35 8.48
N LEU A 45 1.53 -16.52 8.98
CA LEU A 45 0.89 -16.76 10.26
C LEU A 45 0.11 -18.08 10.28
N GLN A 46 -0.57 -18.42 9.19
CA GLN A 46 -1.37 -19.64 9.10
C GLN A 46 -0.56 -20.90 8.83
N ARG A 47 0.47 -20.84 7.96
CA ARG A 47 1.21 -22.03 7.48
C ARG A 47 2.51 -22.30 8.22
N ILE A 48 3.21 -21.24 8.62
CA ILE A 48 4.50 -21.37 9.31
C ILE A 48 4.31 -21.31 10.82
N SER A 49 3.59 -20.30 11.31
CA SER A 49 3.36 -20.10 12.74
C SER A 49 2.17 -20.90 13.29
N LEU A 50 1.43 -21.59 12.41
CA LEU A 50 0.26 -22.42 12.75
C LEU A 50 -0.81 -21.69 13.57
N ILE A 51 -0.93 -20.39 13.39
CA ILE A 51 -1.94 -19.56 14.06
C ILE A 51 -3.30 -19.81 13.40
N GLN A 52 -4.34 -19.94 14.24
CA GLN A 52 -5.71 -20.09 13.75
C GLN A 52 -6.10 -18.95 12.79
N PRO A 53 -6.83 -19.24 11.71
CA PRO A 53 -7.14 -18.25 10.67
C PRO A 53 -7.77 -16.95 11.20
N VAL A 54 -8.75 -17.05 12.10
CA VAL A 54 -9.42 -15.89 12.71
C VAL A 54 -8.42 -15.03 13.50
N VAL A 55 -7.51 -15.66 14.24
CA VAL A 55 -6.50 -14.96 15.04
C VAL A 55 -5.49 -14.29 14.10
N ALA A 56 -5.07 -14.95 13.03
CA ALA A 56 -4.20 -14.37 12.01
C ALA A 56 -4.85 -13.14 11.33
N GLY A 57 -6.14 -13.25 10.97
CA GLY A 57 -6.92 -12.12 10.47
C GLY A 57 -7.03 -10.97 11.48
N SER A 58 -7.19 -11.31 12.77
CA SER A 58 -7.23 -10.30 13.85
C SER A 58 -5.91 -9.57 14.02
N LEU A 59 -4.78 -10.24 13.83
CA LEU A 59 -3.45 -9.60 13.84
C LEU A 59 -3.27 -8.66 12.63
N LEU A 60 -3.79 -9.02 11.47
CA LEU A 60 -3.82 -8.11 10.33
C LEU A 60 -4.68 -6.87 10.61
N LEU A 61 -5.90 -7.06 11.17
CA LEU A 61 -6.74 -5.94 11.57
C LEU A 61 -6.05 -5.05 12.60
N LEU A 62 -5.41 -5.64 13.61
CA LEU A 62 -4.64 -4.88 14.60
C LEU A 62 -3.63 -3.96 13.90
N GLY A 63 -2.89 -4.49 12.92
CA GLY A 63 -1.96 -3.70 12.13
C GLY A 63 -2.63 -2.55 11.40
N GLN A 64 -3.75 -2.79 10.73
CA GLN A 64 -4.49 -1.76 9.99
C GLN A 64 -5.04 -0.67 10.91
N VAL A 65 -5.58 -1.03 12.07
CA VAL A 65 -6.12 -0.08 13.06
C VAL A 65 -5.01 0.78 13.65
N ILE A 66 -3.87 0.19 14.00
CA ILE A 66 -2.72 0.95 14.52
C ILE A 66 -2.18 1.93 13.49
N ASP A 67 -1.97 1.50 12.24
CA ASP A 67 -1.55 2.39 11.16
C ASP A 67 -2.56 3.53 10.92
N ALA A 68 -3.86 3.22 10.94
CA ALA A 68 -4.92 4.20 10.78
C ALA A 68 -4.92 5.25 11.89
N LEU A 69 -4.71 4.84 13.15
CA LEU A 69 -4.66 5.74 14.31
C LEU A 69 -3.36 6.54 14.37
N MET A 70 -2.22 5.91 14.05
CA MET A 70 -0.91 6.56 14.12
C MET A 70 -0.67 7.55 12.98
N THR A 71 -1.33 7.37 11.84
CA THR A 71 -1.24 8.31 10.70
C THR A 71 -1.56 9.77 11.09
N PRO A 72 -2.71 10.12 11.69
CA PRO A 72 -2.96 11.49 12.13
C PRO A 72 -2.08 11.92 13.32
N VAL A 73 -1.69 10.99 14.20
CA VAL A 73 -0.77 11.30 15.31
C VAL A 73 0.58 11.77 14.78
N PHE A 74 1.17 11.03 13.84
CA PHE A 74 2.42 11.46 13.22
C PHE A 74 2.24 12.67 12.30
N GLY A 75 1.07 12.88 11.70
CA GLY A 75 0.75 14.12 11.02
C GLY A 75 0.93 15.33 11.94
N TYR A 76 0.35 15.27 13.13
CA TYR A 76 0.48 16.31 14.14
C TYR A 76 1.91 16.44 14.67
N LEU A 77 2.57 15.33 14.98
CA LEU A 77 3.94 15.32 15.53
C LEU A 77 4.96 15.87 14.54
N VAL A 78 4.88 15.49 13.27
CA VAL A 78 5.78 15.92 12.20
C VAL A 78 5.63 17.42 11.89
N ASP A 79 4.41 17.95 12.03
CA ASP A 79 4.15 19.37 11.77
C ASP A 79 4.55 20.27 12.94
N ASN A 80 4.46 19.80 14.19
CA ASN A 80 4.63 20.62 15.39
C ASN A 80 5.92 20.35 16.17
N TYR A 81 6.50 19.14 16.07
CA TYR A 81 7.64 18.73 16.89
C TYR A 81 8.73 18.11 16.04
N ALA A 82 9.95 18.56 16.25
CA ALA A 82 11.16 18.06 15.62
C ALA A 82 11.20 18.16 14.07
N LYS A 83 12.37 17.87 13.52
CA LYS A 83 12.61 17.89 12.07
C LYS A 83 12.05 16.62 11.41
N LYS A 84 11.50 16.74 10.21
CA LYS A 84 10.93 15.61 9.44
C LYS A 84 11.87 14.40 9.34
N LYS A 85 13.18 14.65 9.16
CA LYS A 85 14.19 13.59 9.11
C LYS A 85 14.34 12.83 10.43
N ILE A 86 14.10 13.45 11.58
CA ILE A 86 14.18 12.79 12.88
C ILE A 86 13.05 11.78 13.01
N TRP A 87 11.81 12.16 12.67
CA TRP A 87 10.68 11.23 12.68
C TRP A 87 10.85 10.08 11.70
N HIS A 88 11.48 10.36 10.55
CA HIS A 88 11.83 9.32 9.59
C HIS A 88 12.84 8.31 10.17
N VAL A 89 13.89 8.78 10.89
CA VAL A 89 14.84 7.88 11.59
C VAL A 89 14.14 7.06 12.66
N VAL A 90 13.34 7.71 13.52
CA VAL A 90 12.61 7.01 14.59
C VAL A 90 11.73 5.91 14.01
N GLY A 91 10.94 6.22 12.99
CA GLY A 91 10.11 5.22 12.33
C GLY A 91 10.92 4.10 11.68
N SER A 92 12.02 4.43 10.99
CA SER A 92 12.90 3.43 10.38
C SER A 92 13.54 2.48 11.39
N VAL A 93 13.95 3.00 12.56
CA VAL A 93 14.47 2.16 13.67
C VAL A 93 13.37 1.22 14.18
N MET A 94 12.15 1.72 14.38
CA MET A 94 11.02 0.88 14.81
C MET A 94 10.74 -0.24 13.81
N VAL A 95 10.71 0.07 12.50
CA VAL A 95 10.54 -0.94 11.44
C VAL A 95 11.70 -1.93 11.43
N THR A 96 12.94 -1.46 11.56
CA THR A 96 14.13 -2.32 11.58
C THR A 96 14.09 -3.35 12.72
N LEU A 97 13.63 -2.95 13.88
CA LEU A 97 13.57 -3.83 15.06
C LEU A 97 12.39 -4.81 15.00
N SER A 98 11.26 -4.40 14.45
CA SER A 98 10.02 -5.18 14.50
C SER A 98 9.81 -6.07 13.27
N PHE A 99 10.18 -5.63 12.08
CA PHE A 99 9.93 -6.36 10.83
C PHE A 99 10.57 -7.75 10.79
N PRO A 100 11.87 -7.93 11.17
CA PRO A 100 12.46 -9.26 11.26
C PRO A 100 11.80 -10.15 12.31
N VAL A 101 11.28 -9.57 13.40
CA VAL A 101 10.64 -10.35 14.47
C VAL A 101 9.32 -10.96 14.00
N ILE A 102 8.55 -10.24 13.16
CA ILE A 102 7.27 -10.74 12.66
C ILE A 102 7.46 -12.02 11.82
N PHE A 103 8.50 -12.09 10.98
CA PHE A 103 8.72 -13.21 10.05
C PHE A 103 9.87 -14.15 10.45
N GLY A 104 10.50 -13.87 11.59
CA GLY A 104 11.74 -14.57 12.00
C GLY A 104 11.52 -15.87 12.75
N SER A 105 10.28 -16.20 13.15
CA SER A 105 9.96 -17.40 13.96
C SER A 105 10.84 -17.55 15.21
N PHE A 106 11.14 -16.44 15.90
CA PHE A 106 12.01 -16.45 17.08
C PHE A 106 11.37 -17.10 18.32
N VAL A 107 10.05 -17.30 18.31
CA VAL A 107 9.30 -17.97 19.36
C VAL A 107 8.59 -19.16 18.78
N THR A 108 8.81 -20.33 19.39
CA THR A 108 8.25 -21.59 18.92
C THR A 108 6.76 -21.73 19.26
N VAL A 109 6.07 -22.59 18.49
CA VAL A 109 4.65 -22.94 18.69
C VAL A 109 4.39 -23.55 20.08
N GLU A 110 5.41 -24.08 20.73
CA GLU A 110 5.34 -24.64 22.09
C GLU A 110 4.93 -23.61 23.15
N TYR A 111 5.16 -22.32 22.90
CA TYR A 111 4.81 -21.22 23.83
C TYR A 111 3.77 -20.27 23.22
N PRO A 112 2.51 -20.71 23.03
CA PRO A 112 1.52 -19.97 22.25
C PRO A 112 1.18 -18.58 22.83
N LYS A 113 1.16 -18.43 24.15
CA LYS A 113 0.91 -17.12 24.79
C LYS A 113 2.06 -16.14 24.53
N THR A 114 3.31 -16.60 24.69
CA THR A 114 4.52 -15.79 24.44
C THR A 114 4.59 -15.41 22.97
N MET A 115 4.36 -16.37 22.06
CA MET A 115 4.33 -16.14 20.62
C MET A 115 3.30 -15.07 20.25
N MET A 116 2.08 -15.17 20.78
CA MET A 116 1.02 -14.18 20.52
C MET A 116 1.40 -12.78 21.05
N THR A 117 1.97 -12.71 22.27
CA THR A 117 2.44 -11.44 22.83
C THR A 117 3.52 -10.80 21.96
N VAL A 118 4.48 -11.60 21.47
CA VAL A 118 5.54 -11.12 20.57
C VAL A 118 4.94 -10.59 19.26
N TYR A 119 3.98 -11.30 18.64
CA TYR A 119 3.31 -10.81 17.43
C TYR A 119 2.57 -9.50 17.68
N VAL A 120 1.76 -9.39 18.73
CA VAL A 120 1.01 -8.18 19.05
C VAL A 120 1.95 -6.99 19.24
N ILE A 121 3.01 -7.15 20.03
CA ILE A 121 3.98 -6.09 20.29
C ILE A 121 4.73 -5.71 19.00
N SER A 122 5.24 -6.71 18.26
CA SER A 122 6.01 -6.46 17.05
C SER A 122 5.18 -5.80 15.96
N ILE A 123 3.94 -6.24 15.75
CA ILE A 123 3.02 -5.62 14.79
C ILE A 123 2.68 -4.19 15.21
N THR A 124 2.47 -3.95 16.50
CA THR A 124 2.20 -2.59 17.03
C THR A 124 3.36 -1.65 16.76
N ILE A 125 4.60 -2.07 17.07
CA ILE A 125 5.81 -1.29 16.83
C ILE A 125 6.02 -1.09 15.32
N PHE A 126 5.84 -2.14 14.52
CA PHE A 126 5.98 -2.11 13.07
C PHE A 126 5.05 -1.09 12.42
N GLN A 127 3.76 -1.15 12.70
CA GLN A 127 2.76 -0.26 12.10
C GLN A 127 2.90 1.18 12.59
N THR A 128 3.30 1.38 13.85
CA THR A 128 3.64 2.71 14.37
C THR A 128 4.84 3.30 13.63
N GLY A 129 5.92 2.51 13.47
CA GLY A 129 7.10 2.92 12.72
C GLY A 129 6.80 3.19 11.23
N TRP A 130 5.98 2.33 10.63
CA TRP A 130 5.47 2.50 9.27
C TRP A 130 4.80 3.85 9.07
N ALA A 131 3.82 4.18 9.92
CA ALA A 131 3.11 5.47 9.87
C ALA A 131 4.07 6.65 10.02
N ALA A 132 5.04 6.55 10.93
CA ALA A 132 6.05 7.60 11.14
C ALA A 132 6.90 7.84 9.88
N VAL A 133 7.42 6.79 9.24
CA VAL A 133 8.20 6.91 8.00
C VAL A 133 7.33 7.47 6.88
N GLN A 134 6.14 6.92 6.68
CA GLN A 134 5.24 7.31 5.61
C GLN A 134 4.87 8.79 5.67
N ILE A 135 4.45 9.27 6.84
CA ILE A 135 3.99 10.66 7.01
C ILE A 135 5.16 11.63 6.97
N SER A 136 6.27 11.33 7.64
CA SER A 136 7.45 12.18 7.60
C SER A 136 8.00 12.32 6.18
N HIS A 137 8.07 11.22 5.42
CA HIS A 137 8.54 11.21 4.04
C HIS A 137 7.60 11.98 3.10
N LEU A 138 6.27 11.75 3.19
CA LEU A 138 5.29 12.49 2.38
C LEU A 138 5.33 13.99 2.65
N SER A 139 5.50 14.39 3.92
CA SER A 139 5.58 15.80 4.31
C SER A 139 6.82 16.52 3.76
N MET A 140 7.82 15.80 3.25
CA MET A 140 9.00 16.39 2.60
C MET A 140 8.71 16.91 1.19
N ILE A 141 7.72 16.38 0.46
CA ILE A 141 7.38 16.85 -0.90
C ILE A 141 7.10 18.35 -0.94
N PRO A 142 6.13 18.88 -0.15
CA PRO A 142 5.88 20.32 -0.15
C PRO A 142 7.00 21.14 0.45
N ALA A 143 7.91 20.53 1.21
CA ALA A 143 9.10 21.20 1.72
C ALA A 143 10.22 21.32 0.67
N LEU A 144 10.30 20.39 -0.28
CA LEU A 144 11.30 20.38 -1.34
C LEU A 144 10.97 21.34 -2.49
N THR A 145 9.67 21.59 -2.75
CA THR A 145 9.25 22.42 -3.87
C THR A 145 7.85 22.98 -3.72
N ILE A 146 7.61 24.18 -4.21
CA ILE A 146 6.29 24.80 -4.34
C ILE A 146 5.64 24.49 -5.71
N SER A 147 6.43 24.07 -6.71
CA SER A 147 5.97 23.78 -8.06
C SER A 147 5.09 22.53 -8.10
N PRO A 148 3.82 22.61 -8.57
CA PRO A 148 2.94 21.44 -8.71
C PRO A 148 3.51 20.37 -9.65
N ILE A 149 4.22 20.79 -10.70
CA ILE A 149 4.84 19.88 -11.69
C ILE A 149 5.93 19.04 -11.02
N VAL A 150 6.83 19.70 -10.26
CA VAL A 150 7.93 19.00 -9.57
C VAL A 150 7.41 18.12 -8.44
N ARG A 151 6.31 18.50 -7.76
CA ARG A 151 5.63 17.64 -6.78
C ARG A 151 5.07 16.38 -7.43
N ALA A 152 4.45 16.51 -8.61
CA ALA A 152 3.97 15.37 -9.39
C ALA A 152 5.12 14.45 -9.80
N ASP A 153 6.26 15.01 -10.24
CA ASP A 153 7.46 14.23 -10.58
C ASP A 153 8.01 13.46 -9.37
N LEU A 154 8.12 14.11 -8.20
CA LEU A 154 8.57 13.45 -6.96
C LEU A 154 7.63 12.30 -6.56
N THR A 155 6.33 12.51 -6.70
CA THR A 155 5.33 11.47 -6.44
C THR A 155 5.45 10.31 -7.42
N ALA A 156 5.67 10.59 -8.71
CA ALA A 156 5.85 9.57 -9.74
C ALA A 156 7.12 8.74 -9.51
N ILE A 157 8.24 9.40 -9.18
CA ILE A 157 9.51 8.71 -8.87
C ILE A 157 9.36 7.84 -7.61
N ARG A 158 8.67 8.33 -6.57
CA ARG A 158 8.36 7.54 -5.38
C ARG A 158 7.53 6.30 -5.73
N TYR A 159 6.50 6.44 -6.56
CA TYR A 159 5.69 5.30 -7.00
C TYR A 159 6.52 4.28 -7.80
N SER A 160 7.40 4.74 -8.68
CA SER A 160 8.31 3.86 -9.41
C SER A 160 9.26 3.11 -8.48
N ALA A 161 9.75 3.76 -7.43
CA ALA A 161 10.57 3.11 -6.39
C ALA A 161 9.78 2.05 -5.60
N GLN A 162 8.52 2.31 -5.30
CA GLN A 162 7.61 1.35 -4.66
C GLN A 162 7.44 0.09 -5.51
N VAL A 163 7.21 0.24 -6.81
CA VAL A 163 7.12 -0.91 -7.72
C VAL A 163 8.44 -1.67 -7.77
N GLY A 164 9.57 -0.95 -7.87
CA GLY A 164 10.91 -1.56 -7.81
C GLY A 164 11.15 -2.34 -6.52
N ALA A 165 10.73 -1.80 -5.38
CA ALA A 165 10.81 -2.48 -4.09
C ALA A 165 9.97 -3.78 -4.07
N ALA A 166 8.74 -3.75 -4.58
CA ALA A 166 7.91 -4.95 -4.69
C ALA A 166 8.57 -6.01 -5.59
N VAL A 167 9.13 -5.62 -6.72
CA VAL A 167 9.90 -6.51 -7.60
C VAL A 167 11.06 -7.15 -6.84
N ILE A 168 11.82 -6.37 -6.07
CA ILE A 168 12.94 -6.89 -5.24
C ILE A 168 12.43 -7.93 -4.24
N VAL A 169 11.33 -7.69 -3.54
CA VAL A 169 10.73 -8.64 -2.58
C VAL A 169 10.44 -9.97 -3.25
N PHE A 170 9.76 -9.96 -4.40
CA PHE A 170 9.41 -11.19 -5.10
C PHE A 170 10.62 -11.91 -5.71
N LEU A 171 11.63 -11.17 -6.19
CA LEU A 171 12.88 -11.77 -6.66
C LEU A 171 13.66 -12.43 -5.51
N VAL A 172 13.77 -11.76 -4.35
CA VAL A 172 14.41 -12.35 -3.16
C VAL A 172 13.65 -13.59 -2.70
N THR A 173 12.32 -13.50 -2.67
CA THR A 173 11.47 -14.63 -2.30
C THR A 173 11.62 -15.80 -3.28
N TRP A 174 11.69 -15.53 -4.58
CA TRP A 174 11.90 -16.54 -5.60
C TRP A 174 13.25 -17.25 -5.45
N ILE A 175 14.31 -16.51 -5.16
CA ILE A 175 15.66 -17.07 -4.97
C ILE A 175 15.74 -17.93 -3.69
N VAL A 176 15.08 -17.50 -2.60
CA VAL A 176 15.16 -18.16 -1.30
C VAL A 176 14.16 -19.32 -1.18
N LEU A 177 13.06 -19.31 -1.94
CA LEU A 177 12.08 -20.41 -2.01
C LEU A 177 12.29 -21.23 -3.30
N PRO A 178 13.43 -21.91 -3.50
CA PRO A 178 13.66 -22.69 -4.71
C PRO A 178 12.71 -23.87 -4.78
N THR A 179 12.34 -24.24 -5.99
CA THR A 179 11.59 -25.45 -6.29
C THR A 179 12.53 -26.65 -6.14
N SER A 180 12.39 -27.45 -5.09
CA SER A 180 12.85 -28.84 -5.13
C SER A 180 11.85 -29.63 -5.98
N GLU A 181 12.32 -30.44 -6.90
CA GLU A 181 11.52 -31.15 -7.92
C GLU A 181 10.40 -32.05 -7.36
N ASP A 182 10.41 -32.34 -6.06
CA ASP A 182 9.48 -33.27 -5.41
C ASP A 182 8.41 -32.64 -4.51
N SER A 183 8.27 -31.33 -4.44
CA SER A 183 7.37 -30.75 -3.45
C SER A 183 6.22 -29.94 -4.05
N ALA A 184 5.00 -30.38 -3.71
CA ALA A 184 3.81 -29.54 -3.80
C ALA A 184 4.08 -28.12 -3.23
N VAL A 185 3.35 -27.11 -3.71
CA VAL A 185 3.47 -25.68 -3.30
C VAL A 185 3.34 -25.47 -1.78
N ARG A 186 2.93 -26.49 -1.03
CA ARG A 186 2.59 -26.40 0.39
C ARG A 186 3.77 -25.96 1.26
N LEU A 187 3.59 -24.79 1.87
CA LEU A 187 4.46 -24.29 2.92
C LEU A 187 4.17 -25.01 4.24
N GLY A 188 5.20 -25.20 5.04
CA GLY A 188 5.11 -25.79 6.36
C GLY A 188 6.08 -25.15 7.35
N THR A 189 6.05 -25.58 8.59
CA THR A 189 6.92 -25.08 9.67
C THR A 189 8.41 -25.21 9.32
N GLN A 190 8.78 -26.16 8.48
CA GLN A 190 10.17 -26.35 8.01
C GLN A 190 10.67 -25.22 7.09
N ASP A 191 9.78 -24.36 6.58
CA ASP A 191 10.14 -23.23 5.73
C ASP A 191 10.38 -21.92 6.52
N ASP A 192 10.35 -21.97 7.85
CA ASP A 192 10.49 -20.80 8.74
C ASP A 192 11.81 -20.06 8.52
N TYR A 193 12.93 -20.81 8.40
CA TYR A 193 14.25 -20.23 8.16
C TYR A 193 14.34 -19.52 6.82
N LYS A 194 13.54 -19.92 5.81
CA LYS A 194 13.49 -19.25 4.51
C LYS A 194 12.85 -17.88 4.64
N PHE A 195 11.73 -17.78 5.34
CA PHE A 195 11.09 -16.48 5.61
C PHE A 195 12.00 -15.57 6.44
N ARG A 196 12.69 -16.12 7.44
CA ARG A 196 13.70 -15.39 8.21
C ARG A 196 14.82 -14.85 7.31
N ASN A 197 15.34 -15.65 6.40
CA ASN A 197 16.38 -15.20 5.46
C ASN A 197 15.86 -14.11 4.52
N ILE A 198 14.65 -14.26 3.96
CA ILE A 198 14.01 -13.23 3.13
C ILE A 198 13.94 -11.91 3.89
N VAL A 199 13.34 -11.91 5.09
CA VAL A 199 13.14 -10.68 5.84
C VAL A 199 14.46 -10.03 6.28
N LEU A 200 15.47 -10.82 6.62
CA LEU A 200 16.80 -10.28 6.95
C LEU A 200 17.47 -9.63 5.75
N ILE A 201 17.44 -10.27 4.57
CA ILE A 201 17.95 -9.67 3.32
C ILE A 201 17.23 -8.35 3.03
N LEU A 202 15.88 -8.34 3.09
CA LEU A 202 15.09 -7.14 2.84
C LEU A 202 15.36 -6.04 3.87
N THR A 203 15.61 -6.41 5.13
CA THR A 203 15.97 -5.46 6.19
C THR A 203 17.33 -4.81 5.92
N VAL A 204 18.33 -5.59 5.52
CA VAL A 204 19.66 -5.05 5.17
C VAL A 204 19.57 -4.11 3.97
N LEU A 205 18.83 -4.49 2.92
CA LEU A 205 18.60 -3.63 1.76
C LEU A 205 17.84 -2.34 2.14
N GLY A 206 16.83 -2.46 2.99
CA GLY A 206 16.03 -1.34 3.48
C GLY A 206 16.84 -0.37 4.33
N ILE A 207 17.65 -0.87 5.27
CA ILE A 207 18.58 -0.05 6.08
C ILE A 207 19.56 0.67 5.16
N SER A 208 20.16 -0.03 4.19
CA SER A 208 21.10 0.57 3.24
C SER A 208 20.45 1.72 2.47
N ALA A 209 19.24 1.53 1.94
CA ALA A 209 18.49 2.58 1.26
C ALA A 209 18.18 3.78 2.18
N THR A 210 17.80 3.50 3.43
CA THR A 210 17.54 4.54 4.44
C THR A 210 18.80 5.35 4.78
N ILE A 211 19.94 4.71 4.95
CA ILE A 211 21.23 5.36 5.18
C ILE A 211 21.58 6.26 4.00
N LEU A 212 21.51 5.74 2.77
CA LEU A 212 21.76 6.52 1.55
C LEU A 212 20.83 7.73 1.45
N PHE A 213 19.54 7.56 1.77
CA PHE A 213 18.60 8.68 1.82
C PHE A 213 19.07 9.78 2.79
N HIS A 214 19.48 9.41 4.01
CA HIS A 214 19.91 10.40 5.01
C HIS A 214 21.23 11.07 4.66
N ILE A 215 22.11 10.41 3.91
CA ILE A 215 23.36 10.97 3.43
C ILE A 215 23.11 11.95 2.27
N PHE A 216 22.35 11.52 1.25
CA PHE A 216 22.21 12.28 0.01
C PHE A 216 21.14 13.37 0.06
N LEU A 217 20.06 13.20 0.84
CA LEU A 217 19.08 14.26 1.00
C LEU A 217 19.55 15.26 2.06
N LYS A 218 19.99 16.44 1.62
CA LYS A 218 20.52 17.48 2.52
C LYS A 218 19.42 18.08 3.40
N ALA A 219 19.67 18.22 4.71
CA ALA A 219 18.67 18.69 5.68
C ALA A 219 18.24 20.14 5.45
N HIS A 220 19.17 21.02 5.04
CA HIS A 220 18.86 22.45 4.80
C HIS A 220 17.76 22.65 3.74
N LEU A 221 17.67 21.78 2.72
CA LEU A 221 16.61 21.84 1.71
C LEU A 221 15.19 21.68 2.28
N LEU A 222 15.08 21.10 3.49
CA LEU A 222 13.79 20.88 4.16
C LEU A 222 13.48 21.95 5.21
N GLU A 223 14.48 22.73 5.65
CA GLU A 223 14.36 23.71 6.73
C GLU A 223 14.00 25.10 6.21
N ASP A 224 14.56 25.51 5.07
CA ASP A 224 14.32 26.83 4.47
C ASP A 224 12.85 27.06 4.06
N ALA A 225 12.11 25.98 3.79
CA ALA A 225 10.69 26.06 3.47
C ALA A 225 9.80 26.41 4.67
N ASN A 226 10.22 26.15 5.91
CA ASN A 226 9.43 26.45 7.11
C ASN A 226 9.44 27.95 7.46
N SER A 227 10.49 28.67 7.15
CA SER A 227 10.56 30.12 7.37
C SER A 227 9.70 30.91 6.37
N SER A 228 9.45 30.36 5.19
CA SER A 228 8.59 31.00 4.17
C SER A 228 7.09 30.80 4.43
N LYS A 229 6.68 29.73 5.12
CA LYS A 229 5.27 29.44 5.43
C LYS A 229 4.66 30.45 6.41
N SER A 230 5.41 30.98 7.37
CA SER A 230 4.88 31.91 8.38
C SER A 230 4.34 33.21 7.77
N ASN A 231 4.80 33.61 6.59
CA ASN A 231 4.36 34.83 5.92
C ASN A 231 3.14 34.65 4.99
N VAL A 232 2.84 33.42 4.55
CA VAL A 232 1.73 33.13 3.62
C VAL A 232 0.46 32.71 4.36
N GLU A 233 0.55 32.12 5.55
CA GLU A 233 -0.63 31.69 6.34
C GLU A 233 -1.47 32.84 6.85
N ASN A 234 -0.91 34.03 7.03
CA ASN A 234 -1.67 35.20 7.52
C ASN A 234 -2.61 35.83 6.47
N VAL A 235 -2.45 35.50 5.18
CA VAL A 235 -3.27 36.06 4.10
C VAL A 235 -4.47 35.18 3.73
N SER A 236 -4.43 33.87 4.01
CA SER A 236 -5.47 32.93 3.53
C SER A 236 -6.64 32.68 4.49
N ARG A 237 -6.58 33.17 5.74
CA ARG A 237 -7.64 32.94 6.74
C ARG A 237 -8.96 33.69 6.50
N PHE A 238 -9.03 34.60 5.53
CA PHE A 238 -10.18 35.52 5.43
C PHE A 238 -11.30 35.11 4.47
N HIS A 239 -11.19 34.01 3.71
CA HIS A 239 -12.24 33.62 2.73
C HIS A 239 -12.72 32.17 2.78
N ALA A 240 -12.76 31.54 3.94
CA ALA A 240 -13.21 30.13 4.08
C ALA A 240 -14.68 30.02 4.54
N SER A 241 -15.62 30.62 3.82
CA SER A 241 -17.03 30.33 4.03
C SER A 241 -17.77 30.18 2.71
N ARG A 242 -17.75 28.99 2.10
CA ARG A 242 -18.83 28.54 1.20
C ARG A 242 -18.84 27.02 1.04
N ARG A 243 -19.96 26.45 1.44
CA ARG A 243 -20.57 25.12 1.19
C ARG A 243 -19.63 23.99 0.76
N MET A 244 -19.47 23.04 1.68
CA MET A 244 -18.98 21.69 1.36
C MET A 244 -19.82 21.09 0.23
N ALA A 245 -19.18 20.38 -0.70
CA ALA A 245 -19.88 19.35 -1.48
C ALA A 245 -20.64 18.49 -0.47
N GLY A 246 -21.93 18.27 -0.69
CA GLY A 246 -22.80 17.68 0.34
C GLY A 246 -22.17 16.40 0.88
N THR A 247 -22.28 16.16 2.18
CA THR A 247 -21.74 14.99 2.88
C THR A 247 -21.97 13.67 2.12
N SER A 248 -23.09 13.61 1.39
CA SER A 248 -23.45 12.48 0.53
C SER A 248 -22.48 12.23 -0.64
N ILE A 249 -21.97 13.27 -1.28
CA ILE A 249 -21.00 13.11 -2.40
C ILE A 249 -19.66 12.66 -1.85
N LEU A 250 -19.22 13.23 -0.73
CA LEU A 250 -17.99 12.81 -0.05
C LEU A 250 -18.04 11.31 0.34
N LEU A 251 -19.16 10.88 0.90
CA LEU A 251 -19.36 9.48 1.28
C LEU A 251 -19.30 8.54 0.07
N ARG A 252 -19.90 8.91 -1.06
CA ARG A 252 -19.87 8.11 -2.29
C ARG A 252 -18.45 8.00 -2.87
N VAL A 253 -17.71 9.09 -2.87
CA VAL A 253 -16.31 9.07 -3.35
C VAL A 253 -15.43 8.26 -2.40
N ALA A 254 -15.63 8.38 -1.09
CA ALA A 254 -14.97 7.54 -0.11
C ALA A 254 -15.27 6.04 -0.35
N LEU A 255 -16.52 5.71 -0.61
CA LEU A 255 -16.94 4.34 -0.90
C LEU A 255 -16.33 3.80 -2.21
N LEU A 256 -16.22 4.65 -3.25
CA LEU A 256 -15.53 4.29 -4.50
C LEU A 256 -14.05 3.96 -4.26
N TYR A 257 -13.39 4.78 -3.45
CA TYR A 257 -12.00 4.55 -3.06
C TYR A 257 -11.85 3.27 -2.24
N VAL A 258 -12.71 3.08 -1.21
CA VAL A 258 -12.70 1.89 -0.37
C VAL A 258 -12.92 0.62 -1.20
N ALA A 259 -13.84 0.62 -2.16
CA ALA A 259 -14.07 -0.51 -3.06
C ALA A 259 -12.81 -0.88 -3.86
N SER A 260 -12.11 0.12 -4.41
CA SER A 260 -10.86 -0.08 -5.15
C SER A 260 -9.73 -0.61 -4.25
N ARG A 261 -9.66 -0.11 -3.02
CA ARG A 261 -8.66 -0.56 -2.02
C ARG A 261 -8.95 -1.97 -1.53
N LEU A 262 -10.22 -2.30 -1.27
CA LEU A 262 -10.63 -3.66 -0.93
C LEU A 262 -10.17 -4.64 -2.00
N PHE A 263 -10.46 -4.36 -3.27
CA PHE A 263 -10.02 -5.21 -4.37
C PHE A 263 -8.50 -5.40 -4.36
N LEU A 264 -7.74 -4.30 -4.35
CA LEU A 264 -6.28 -4.36 -4.36
C LEU A 264 -5.73 -5.15 -3.16
N THR A 265 -6.15 -4.78 -1.94
CA THR A 265 -5.54 -5.32 -0.72
C THR A 265 -5.94 -6.77 -0.51
N LEU A 266 -7.22 -7.10 -0.65
CA LEU A 266 -7.69 -8.47 -0.43
C LEU A 266 -7.20 -9.42 -1.53
N ALA A 267 -7.17 -8.98 -2.80
CA ALA A 267 -6.58 -9.78 -3.87
C ALA A 267 -5.10 -10.07 -3.58
N THR A 268 -4.34 -9.08 -3.11
CA THR A 268 -2.93 -9.26 -2.74
C THR A 268 -2.75 -10.23 -1.57
N VAL A 269 -3.65 -10.19 -0.57
CA VAL A 269 -3.60 -11.07 0.62
C VAL A 269 -3.99 -12.51 0.27
N TYR A 270 -5.03 -12.70 -0.54
CA TYR A 270 -5.57 -14.04 -0.84
C TYR A 270 -4.94 -14.71 -2.06
N LEU A 271 -4.27 -13.96 -2.94
CA LEU A 271 -3.59 -14.53 -4.11
C LEU A 271 -2.54 -15.60 -3.73
N PRO A 272 -1.64 -15.42 -2.75
CA PRO A 272 -0.71 -16.46 -2.34
C PRO A 272 -1.39 -17.69 -1.74
N LEU A 273 -2.48 -17.51 -1.00
CA LEU A 273 -3.28 -18.63 -0.44
C LEU A 273 -3.99 -19.42 -1.55
N TYR A 274 -4.51 -18.73 -2.57
CA TYR A 274 -5.08 -19.35 -3.76
C TYR A 274 -4.05 -20.16 -4.55
N ILE A 275 -2.83 -19.61 -4.74
CA ILE A 275 -1.74 -20.31 -5.42
C ILE A 275 -1.36 -21.58 -4.65
N GLU A 276 -1.23 -21.49 -3.33
CA GLU A 276 -0.88 -22.63 -2.47
C GLU A 276 -1.95 -23.75 -2.52
N GLU A 277 -3.20 -23.37 -2.69
CA GLU A 277 -4.31 -24.34 -2.74
C GLU A 277 -4.44 -25.01 -4.11
N THR A 278 -4.29 -24.26 -5.19
CA THR A 278 -4.73 -24.66 -6.52
C THR A 278 -3.59 -25.07 -7.45
N TYR A 279 -2.35 -24.56 -7.20
CA TYR A 279 -1.26 -24.72 -8.14
C TYR A 279 -0.23 -25.75 -7.68
N GLU A 280 0.10 -26.69 -8.59
CA GLU A 280 1.09 -27.75 -8.33
C GLU A 280 2.50 -27.43 -8.81
N GLY A 281 2.73 -26.26 -9.37
CA GLY A 281 3.98 -25.83 -10.00
C GLY A 281 5.10 -25.37 -9.07
N GLY A 282 5.04 -25.72 -7.79
CA GLY A 282 6.13 -25.47 -6.82
C GLY A 282 6.07 -24.11 -6.11
N LYS A 283 6.86 -23.98 -5.04
CA LYS A 283 6.89 -22.80 -4.13
C LYS A 283 7.32 -21.50 -4.84
N ALA A 284 8.05 -21.59 -5.95
CA ALA A 284 8.45 -20.44 -6.75
C ALA A 284 7.24 -19.63 -7.27
N ALA A 285 6.10 -20.26 -7.49
CA ALA A 285 4.89 -19.60 -7.92
C ALA A 285 4.39 -18.54 -6.92
N LEU A 286 4.64 -18.74 -5.62
CA LEU A 286 4.31 -17.77 -4.57
C LEU A 286 5.06 -16.43 -4.74
N ALA A 287 6.16 -16.45 -5.47
CA ALA A 287 6.91 -15.23 -5.81
C ALA A 287 6.60 -14.73 -7.23
N THR A 288 6.60 -15.64 -8.22
CA THR A 288 6.50 -15.25 -9.64
C THR A 288 5.11 -14.77 -10.03
N VAL A 289 4.05 -15.35 -9.48
CA VAL A 289 2.67 -14.95 -9.80
C VAL A 289 2.33 -13.55 -9.26
N PRO A 290 2.60 -13.20 -7.97
CA PRO A 290 2.47 -11.83 -7.50
C PRO A 290 3.38 -10.85 -8.23
N LEU A 291 4.61 -11.25 -8.60
CA LEU A 291 5.51 -10.41 -9.40
C LEU A 291 4.84 -10.01 -10.73
N VAL A 292 4.26 -10.97 -11.45
CA VAL A 292 3.53 -10.70 -12.71
C VAL A 292 2.35 -9.76 -12.48
N SER A 293 1.62 -9.90 -11.37
CA SER A 293 0.53 -8.99 -11.01
C SER A 293 1.04 -7.55 -10.81
N TYR A 294 2.15 -7.36 -10.10
CA TYR A 294 2.74 -6.03 -9.90
C TYR A 294 3.28 -5.43 -11.22
N LEU A 295 3.91 -6.23 -12.07
CA LEU A 295 4.34 -5.77 -13.39
C LEU A 295 3.15 -5.37 -14.28
N ALA A 296 2.09 -6.15 -14.29
CA ALA A 296 0.86 -5.81 -15.01
C ALA A 296 0.22 -4.52 -14.47
N SER A 297 0.20 -4.33 -13.15
CA SER A 297 -0.24 -3.10 -12.49
C SER A 297 0.56 -1.88 -12.97
N PHE A 298 1.89 -2.00 -13.00
CA PHE A 298 2.78 -0.93 -13.46
C PHE A 298 2.55 -0.57 -14.92
N VAL A 299 2.55 -1.57 -15.80
CA VAL A 299 2.30 -1.37 -17.24
C VAL A 299 0.95 -0.72 -17.47
N SER A 300 -0.11 -1.20 -16.82
CA SER A 300 -1.45 -0.64 -16.92
C SER A 300 -1.52 0.81 -16.47
N SER A 301 -0.79 1.19 -15.41
CA SER A 301 -0.75 2.58 -14.93
C SER A 301 -0.13 3.54 -15.93
N ILE A 302 0.87 3.10 -16.69
CA ILE A 302 1.49 3.90 -17.76
C ILE A 302 0.49 4.15 -18.89
N PHE A 303 -0.21 3.11 -19.37
CA PHE A 303 -1.19 3.24 -20.44
C PHE A 303 -2.41 4.04 -20.00
N LEU A 304 -2.81 3.93 -18.74
CA LEU A 304 -3.96 4.64 -18.19
C LEU A 304 -3.87 6.15 -18.37
N LYS A 305 -2.67 6.74 -18.28
CA LYS A 305 -2.44 8.17 -18.49
C LYS A 305 -2.94 8.64 -19.87
N TYR A 306 -2.76 7.81 -20.90
CA TYR A 306 -3.19 8.12 -22.26
C TYR A 306 -4.70 7.89 -22.42
N ILE A 307 -5.22 6.79 -21.89
CA ILE A 307 -6.63 6.42 -22.00
C ILE A 307 -7.50 7.43 -21.23
N ASN A 308 -7.07 7.84 -20.04
CA ASN A 308 -7.82 8.79 -19.22
C ASN A 308 -8.01 10.17 -19.89
N ARG A 309 -7.05 10.57 -20.73
CA ARG A 309 -7.18 11.82 -21.51
C ARG A 309 -8.28 11.74 -22.59
N SER A 310 -8.51 10.56 -23.13
CA SER A 310 -9.48 10.35 -24.21
C SER A 310 -10.87 10.00 -23.70
N CYS A 311 -10.98 9.17 -22.67
CA CYS A 311 -12.25 8.59 -22.20
C CYS A 311 -12.75 9.16 -20.86
N GLY A 312 -11.87 9.85 -20.12
CA GLY A 312 -12.18 10.39 -18.79
C GLY A 312 -12.16 9.36 -17.66
N SER A 313 -12.07 9.84 -16.41
CA SER A 313 -11.85 9.00 -15.21
C SER A 313 -12.97 8.00 -14.98
N LYS A 314 -14.24 8.33 -15.29
CA LYS A 314 -15.37 7.42 -15.07
C LYS A 314 -15.34 6.20 -15.99
N ALA A 315 -15.03 6.40 -17.27
CA ALA A 315 -14.91 5.30 -18.24
C ALA A 315 -13.71 4.41 -17.91
N CYS A 316 -12.59 5.01 -17.52
CA CYS A 316 -11.41 4.27 -17.05
C CYS A 316 -11.72 3.42 -15.83
N TYR A 317 -12.45 3.96 -14.85
CA TYR A 317 -12.86 3.18 -13.67
C TYR A 317 -13.71 1.96 -14.07
N LEU A 318 -14.68 2.15 -14.96
CA LEU A 318 -15.52 1.05 -15.46
C LEU A 318 -14.68 -0.02 -16.17
N MET A 319 -13.72 0.37 -17.00
CA MET A 319 -12.79 -0.59 -17.62
C MET A 319 -12.02 -1.40 -16.57
N GLY A 320 -11.46 -0.75 -15.55
CA GLY A 320 -10.76 -1.42 -14.48
C GLY A 320 -11.67 -2.37 -13.68
N ALA A 321 -12.91 -1.95 -13.40
CA ALA A 321 -13.89 -2.77 -12.71
C ALA A 321 -14.30 -4.01 -13.53
N ILE A 322 -14.48 -3.86 -14.84
CA ILE A 322 -14.74 -5.00 -15.76
C ILE A 322 -13.53 -5.95 -15.76
N THR A 323 -12.30 -5.43 -15.82
CA THR A 323 -11.09 -6.24 -15.77
C THR A 323 -10.99 -7.03 -14.46
N GLY A 324 -11.29 -6.40 -13.31
CA GLY A 324 -11.31 -7.06 -12.00
C GLY A 324 -12.44 -8.11 -11.87
N THR A 325 -13.60 -7.84 -12.45
CA THR A 325 -14.70 -8.82 -12.52
C THR A 325 -14.35 -10.01 -13.42
N LEU A 326 -13.66 -9.76 -14.53
CA LEU A 326 -13.14 -10.83 -15.38
C LEU A 326 -12.11 -11.70 -14.64
N ALA A 327 -11.25 -11.09 -13.82
CA ALA A 327 -10.35 -11.83 -12.95
C ALA A 327 -11.12 -12.80 -12.04
N ALA A 328 -12.21 -12.33 -11.40
CA ALA A 328 -13.07 -13.18 -10.58
C ALA A 328 -13.67 -14.38 -11.35
N ILE A 329 -14.18 -14.12 -12.54
CA ILE A 329 -14.77 -15.18 -13.41
C ILE A 329 -13.70 -16.21 -13.80
N VAL A 330 -12.52 -15.75 -14.23
CA VAL A 330 -11.42 -16.64 -14.61
C VAL A 330 -10.93 -17.45 -13.42
N THR A 331 -10.81 -16.83 -12.23
CA THR A 331 -10.43 -17.53 -10.99
C THR A 331 -11.40 -18.67 -10.67
N GLU A 332 -12.69 -18.44 -10.83
CA GLU A 332 -13.73 -19.42 -10.46
C GLU A 332 -13.85 -20.57 -11.45
N PHE A 333 -13.85 -20.27 -12.77
CA PHE A 333 -14.29 -21.22 -13.79
C PHE A 333 -13.18 -21.83 -14.64
N ALA A 334 -11.98 -21.24 -14.67
CA ALA A 334 -10.97 -21.66 -15.65
C ALA A 334 -9.98 -22.73 -15.16
N GLY A 335 -10.10 -23.19 -13.91
CA GLY A 335 -9.23 -24.24 -13.34
C GLY A 335 -7.85 -23.75 -12.92
N GLY A 336 -6.95 -24.67 -12.51
CA GLY A 336 -5.62 -24.38 -11.89
C GLY A 336 -4.43 -24.48 -12.84
N SER A 337 -4.59 -24.40 -14.16
CA SER A 337 -3.45 -24.48 -15.07
C SER A 337 -2.53 -23.27 -14.93
N THR A 338 -1.24 -23.45 -15.23
CA THR A 338 -0.22 -22.39 -15.18
C THR A 338 -0.67 -21.13 -15.94
N ALA A 339 -1.17 -21.29 -17.15
CA ALA A 339 -1.63 -20.18 -17.97
C ALA A 339 -2.77 -19.39 -17.33
N VAL A 340 -3.71 -20.09 -16.68
CA VAL A 340 -4.85 -19.47 -15.99
C VAL A 340 -4.38 -18.65 -14.79
N ILE A 341 -3.53 -19.20 -13.95
CA ILE A 341 -3.04 -18.51 -12.74
C ILE A 341 -2.28 -17.23 -13.09
N TYR A 342 -1.40 -17.27 -14.09
CA TYR A 342 -0.73 -16.05 -14.56
C TYR A 342 -1.69 -15.07 -15.23
N SER A 343 -2.73 -15.54 -15.94
CA SER A 343 -3.77 -14.68 -16.50
C SER A 343 -4.58 -13.97 -15.41
N VAL A 344 -4.94 -14.70 -14.35
CA VAL A 344 -5.59 -14.12 -13.14
C VAL A 344 -4.71 -13.04 -12.52
N ALA A 345 -3.41 -13.30 -12.36
CA ALA A 345 -2.47 -12.32 -11.82
C ALA A 345 -2.39 -11.04 -12.67
N ILE A 346 -2.33 -11.17 -13.99
CA ILE A 346 -2.34 -10.03 -14.92
C ILE A 346 -3.65 -9.24 -14.78
N LEU A 347 -4.80 -9.90 -14.77
CA LEU A 347 -6.10 -9.26 -14.65
C LEU A 347 -6.28 -8.54 -13.29
N ILE A 348 -5.84 -9.17 -12.19
CA ILE A 348 -5.84 -8.55 -10.86
C ILE A 348 -4.94 -7.31 -10.86
N GLY A 349 -3.72 -7.42 -11.35
CA GLY A 349 -2.76 -6.32 -11.41
C GLY A 349 -3.27 -5.15 -12.23
N ALA A 350 -3.75 -5.41 -13.44
CA ALA A 350 -4.31 -4.38 -14.32
C ALA A 350 -5.57 -3.74 -13.72
N GLY A 351 -6.53 -4.55 -13.28
CA GLY A 351 -7.79 -4.08 -12.69
C GLY A 351 -7.58 -3.21 -11.46
N SER A 352 -6.69 -3.64 -10.55
CA SER A 352 -6.38 -2.91 -9.31
C SER A 352 -5.72 -1.55 -9.60
N SER A 353 -4.77 -1.52 -10.51
CA SER A 353 -4.09 -0.27 -10.89
C SER A 353 -5.05 0.72 -11.51
N ILE A 354 -5.84 0.28 -12.49
CA ILE A 354 -6.79 1.14 -13.21
C ILE A 354 -7.84 1.70 -12.23
N THR A 355 -8.47 0.86 -11.42
CA THR A 355 -9.50 1.31 -10.48
C THR A 355 -8.94 2.22 -9.39
N MET A 356 -7.75 1.91 -8.85
CA MET A 356 -7.14 2.70 -7.79
C MET A 356 -6.73 4.10 -8.26
N VAL A 357 -6.03 4.19 -9.40
CA VAL A 357 -5.59 5.48 -9.95
C VAL A 357 -6.79 6.34 -10.35
N THR A 358 -7.81 5.74 -10.93
CA THR A 358 -9.02 6.48 -11.31
C THR A 358 -9.87 6.90 -10.11
N ALA A 359 -9.98 6.08 -9.07
CA ALA A 359 -10.64 6.47 -7.82
C ALA A 359 -9.94 7.66 -7.15
N LEU A 360 -8.59 7.66 -7.13
CA LEU A 360 -7.82 8.81 -6.65
C LEU A 360 -8.05 10.06 -7.49
N SER A 361 -8.13 9.93 -8.82
CA SER A 361 -8.40 11.04 -9.74
C SER A 361 -9.79 11.64 -9.48
N VAL A 362 -10.82 10.80 -9.34
CA VAL A 362 -12.19 11.24 -8.99
C VAL A 362 -12.22 11.92 -7.60
N THR A 363 -11.46 11.41 -6.64
CA THR A 363 -11.33 12.05 -5.32
C THR A 363 -10.67 13.42 -5.43
N ALA A 364 -9.62 13.56 -6.23
CA ALA A 364 -8.95 14.82 -6.46
C ALA A 364 -9.84 15.84 -7.20
N GLU A 365 -10.62 15.39 -8.18
CA GLU A 365 -11.61 16.21 -8.89
C GLU A 365 -12.68 16.77 -7.93
N LEU A 366 -13.13 15.95 -6.97
CA LEU A 366 -14.09 16.39 -5.95
C LEU A 366 -13.52 17.46 -5.00
N ILE A 367 -12.26 17.30 -4.60
CA ILE A 367 -11.57 18.27 -3.75
C ILE A 367 -11.41 19.61 -4.51
N GLY A 368 -11.13 19.55 -5.82
CA GLY A 368 -11.01 20.71 -6.69
C GLY A 368 -9.96 21.72 -6.18
N SER A 369 -10.29 23.00 -6.25
CA SER A 369 -9.45 24.10 -5.78
C SER A 369 -9.42 24.29 -4.25
N ARG A 370 -10.17 23.47 -3.49
CA ARG A 370 -10.29 23.60 -2.03
C ARG A 370 -9.25 22.75 -1.30
N THR A 371 -8.01 23.19 -1.34
CA THR A 371 -6.87 22.47 -0.72
C THR A 371 -6.93 22.46 0.81
N ASP A 372 -7.65 23.37 1.45
CA ASP A 372 -7.66 23.54 2.91
C ASP A 372 -8.26 22.33 3.68
N ARG A 373 -9.05 21.49 3.01
CA ARG A 373 -9.66 20.30 3.61
C ARG A 373 -9.27 18.99 2.92
N SER A 374 -8.37 19.05 1.97
CA SER A 374 -7.92 17.86 1.23
C SER A 374 -7.32 16.81 2.17
N ALA A 375 -6.49 17.24 3.13
CA ALA A 375 -5.88 16.37 4.11
C ALA A 375 -6.93 15.64 4.96
N PHE A 376 -7.99 16.32 5.40
CA PHE A 376 -9.09 15.71 6.16
C PHE A 376 -9.84 14.67 5.33
N VAL A 377 -10.18 15.00 4.07
CA VAL A 377 -10.87 14.05 3.17
C VAL A 377 -10.06 12.80 2.94
N TYR A 378 -8.77 12.94 2.61
CA TYR A 378 -7.88 11.80 2.43
C TYR A 378 -7.68 10.99 3.73
N SER A 379 -7.59 11.66 4.89
CA SER A 379 -7.48 10.98 6.18
C SER A 379 -8.69 10.12 6.50
N VAL A 380 -9.90 10.65 6.31
CA VAL A 380 -11.14 9.91 6.53
C VAL A 380 -11.26 8.72 5.58
N VAL A 381 -10.96 8.94 4.30
CA VAL A 381 -11.04 7.90 3.27
C VAL A 381 -10.04 6.77 3.54
N THR A 382 -8.79 7.11 3.88
CA THR A 382 -7.76 6.11 4.21
C THR A 382 -7.99 5.41 5.54
N PHE A 383 -8.57 6.10 6.53
CA PHE A 383 -8.99 5.46 7.78
C PHE A 383 -10.07 4.41 7.54
N LEU A 384 -11.12 4.80 6.80
CA LEU A 384 -12.21 3.87 6.45
C LEU A 384 -11.72 2.67 5.65
N ASP A 385 -10.84 2.88 4.68
CA ASP A 385 -10.20 1.80 3.92
C ASP A 385 -9.54 0.77 4.82
N LYS A 386 -8.67 1.21 5.72
CA LYS A 386 -7.89 0.32 6.59
C LYS A 386 -8.79 -0.48 7.54
N VAL A 387 -9.77 0.19 8.17
CA VAL A 387 -10.70 -0.47 9.10
C VAL A 387 -11.61 -1.45 8.37
N VAL A 388 -12.20 -1.04 7.25
CA VAL A 388 -13.10 -1.90 6.47
C VAL A 388 -12.35 -3.11 5.93
N THR A 389 -11.15 -2.94 5.37
CA THR A 389 -10.33 -4.04 4.86
C THR A 389 -10.01 -5.05 5.97
N GLY A 390 -9.58 -4.58 7.14
CA GLY A 390 -9.27 -5.46 8.26
C GLY A 390 -10.49 -6.23 8.78
N LEU A 391 -11.66 -5.56 8.88
CA LEU A 391 -12.91 -6.22 9.27
C LEU A 391 -13.34 -7.29 8.25
N VAL A 392 -13.19 -7.01 6.95
CA VAL A 392 -13.52 -7.99 5.89
C VAL A 392 -12.60 -9.20 5.98
N VAL A 393 -11.31 -9.03 6.25
CA VAL A 393 -10.38 -10.17 6.45
C VAL A 393 -10.82 -11.02 7.62
N ILE A 394 -11.14 -10.41 8.79
CA ILE A 394 -11.64 -11.17 9.95
C ILE A 394 -12.92 -11.92 9.59
N PHE A 395 -13.86 -11.26 8.92
CA PHE A 395 -15.12 -11.90 8.51
C PHE A 395 -14.86 -13.13 7.62
N ILE A 396 -13.98 -13.00 6.62
CA ILE A 396 -13.60 -14.13 5.75
C ILE A 396 -12.97 -15.25 6.57
N GLU A 397 -12.02 -14.94 7.45
CA GLU A 397 -11.32 -15.95 8.24
C GLU A 397 -12.21 -16.59 9.32
N GLN A 398 -13.24 -15.88 9.81
CA GLN A 398 -14.23 -16.44 10.73
C GLN A 398 -15.08 -17.52 10.05
N TRP A 399 -15.37 -17.35 8.76
CA TRP A 399 -16.15 -18.30 7.98
C TRP A 399 -15.28 -19.32 7.27
N ARG A 400 -13.98 -19.33 7.53
CA ARG A 400 -13.08 -20.32 6.93
C ARG A 400 -13.47 -21.71 7.32
N CYS A 401 -13.69 -22.54 6.29
CA CYS A 401 -13.99 -23.94 6.43
C CYS A 401 -12.82 -24.67 7.13
N GLN A 402 -13.10 -25.35 8.24
CA GLN A 402 -12.07 -26.05 9.01
C GLN A 402 -11.74 -27.43 8.42
N GLU A 403 -12.69 -28.05 7.74
CA GLU A 403 -12.54 -29.36 7.10
C GLU A 403 -12.23 -29.18 5.62
N LYS A 404 -10.97 -29.37 5.24
CA LYS A 404 -10.53 -29.22 3.84
C LYS A 404 -11.29 -30.13 2.86
N GLU A 405 -11.77 -31.28 3.33
CA GLU A 405 -12.50 -32.21 2.51
C GLU A 405 -13.88 -31.70 2.08
N LEU A 406 -14.51 -30.87 2.93
CA LEU A 406 -15.80 -30.24 2.62
C LEU A 406 -15.67 -28.99 1.74
N CYS A 407 -14.53 -28.30 1.81
CA CYS A 407 -14.31 -27.04 1.09
C CYS A 407 -12.92 -27.04 0.42
N PRO A 408 -12.68 -27.85 -0.59
CA PRO A 408 -11.35 -28.00 -1.19
C PRO A 408 -10.84 -26.73 -1.89
N ASN A 409 -11.74 -25.83 -2.29
CA ASN A 409 -11.44 -24.62 -3.08
C ASN A 409 -11.70 -23.32 -2.32
N TYR A 410 -11.63 -23.33 -1.00
CA TYR A 410 -12.00 -22.18 -0.17
C TYR A 410 -11.28 -20.88 -0.55
N ASN A 411 -9.96 -20.91 -0.78
CA ASN A 411 -9.19 -19.72 -1.11
C ASN A 411 -9.46 -19.23 -2.54
N ARG A 412 -9.74 -20.15 -3.48
CA ARG A 412 -10.19 -19.83 -4.84
C ARG A 412 -11.52 -19.07 -4.80
N ASP A 413 -12.51 -19.65 -4.13
CA ASP A 413 -13.86 -19.08 -4.01
C ASP A 413 -13.82 -17.74 -3.28
N THR A 414 -13.00 -17.64 -2.21
CA THR A 414 -12.76 -16.39 -1.49
C THR A 414 -12.18 -15.32 -2.41
N LEU A 415 -11.12 -15.61 -3.15
CA LEU A 415 -10.49 -14.66 -4.07
C LEU A 415 -11.47 -14.19 -5.15
N SER A 416 -12.23 -15.12 -5.73
CA SER A 416 -13.26 -14.83 -6.73
C SER A 416 -14.36 -13.91 -6.17
N ILE A 417 -14.94 -14.26 -5.01
CA ILE A 417 -15.99 -13.48 -4.35
C ILE A 417 -15.50 -12.07 -3.99
N VAL A 418 -14.30 -11.97 -3.43
CA VAL A 418 -13.70 -10.69 -3.05
C VAL A 418 -13.50 -9.78 -4.26
N CYS A 419 -12.95 -10.34 -5.35
CA CYS A 419 -12.76 -9.57 -6.59
C CYS A 419 -14.10 -9.11 -7.17
N ALA A 420 -15.08 -10.01 -7.28
CA ALA A 420 -16.39 -9.70 -7.83
C ALA A 420 -17.16 -8.67 -6.97
N SER A 421 -17.26 -8.91 -5.66
CA SER A 421 -18.02 -8.04 -4.75
C SER A 421 -17.45 -6.64 -4.64
N SER A 422 -16.12 -6.51 -4.57
CA SER A 422 -15.44 -5.22 -4.52
C SER A 422 -15.66 -4.42 -5.80
N MET A 423 -15.59 -5.06 -6.96
CA MET A 423 -15.81 -4.40 -8.24
C MET A 423 -17.27 -4.04 -8.48
N LEU A 424 -18.21 -4.90 -8.09
CA LEU A 424 -19.64 -4.60 -8.12
C LEU A 424 -19.99 -3.41 -7.22
N LEU A 425 -19.45 -3.35 -6.01
CA LEU A 425 -19.61 -2.21 -5.10
C LEU A 425 -19.09 -0.92 -5.74
N GLY A 426 -17.92 -0.99 -6.38
CA GLY A 426 -17.35 0.14 -7.10
C GLY A 426 -18.21 0.61 -8.28
N MET A 427 -18.71 -0.29 -9.09
CA MET A 427 -19.60 0.04 -10.23
C MET A 427 -20.93 0.64 -9.76
N MET A 428 -21.55 0.07 -8.73
CA MET A 428 -22.76 0.63 -8.12
C MET A 428 -22.54 2.04 -7.59
N THR A 429 -21.41 2.25 -6.90
CA THR A 429 -21.04 3.56 -6.37
C THR A 429 -20.81 4.56 -7.50
N LEU A 430 -20.10 4.18 -8.56
CA LEU A 430 -19.88 5.02 -9.74
C LEU A 430 -21.22 5.42 -10.41
N ALA A 431 -22.16 4.49 -10.54
CA ALA A 431 -23.48 4.75 -11.11
C ALA A 431 -24.28 5.79 -10.29
N THR A 432 -24.13 5.80 -8.95
CA THR A 432 -24.74 6.82 -8.10
C THR A 432 -24.07 8.19 -8.23
N LEU A 433 -22.76 8.23 -8.50
CA LEU A 433 -22.02 9.47 -8.73
C LEU A 433 -22.40 10.11 -10.07
N THR A 434 -22.60 9.31 -11.12
CA THR A 434 -23.00 9.84 -12.45
C THR A 434 -24.35 10.55 -12.42
N ARG A 435 -25.30 10.07 -11.63
CA ARG A 435 -26.64 10.69 -11.49
C ARG A 435 -26.62 12.04 -10.75
N CYS A 436 -25.58 12.34 -10.00
CA CYS A 436 -25.49 13.61 -9.24
C CYS A 436 -24.78 14.73 -10.03
N TYR A 437 -24.16 14.42 -11.18
CA TYR A 437 -23.44 15.37 -12.03
C TYR A 437 -24.18 15.64 -13.37
N SER A 438 -25.30 14.98 -13.63
CA SER A 438 -26.22 15.30 -14.70
C SER A 438 -27.34 16.20 -14.18
#